data_b71d9e7ebebbea359de48f77a9652793
#
_entry.id   b71d9e7ebebbea359de48f77a9652793
#
_cell.length_a   1.000
_cell.length_b   1.000
_cell.length_c   1.000
_cell.angle_alpha   90.00
_cell.angle_beta   90.00
_cell.angle_gamma   90.00
#
_symmetry.space_group_name_H-M   'P 1'
#
loop_
_entity.id
_entity.type
_entity.pdbx_description
1 polymer ?
#
loop_
_entity_poly.entity_id
_entity_poly.type
_entity_poly.pdbx_seq_one_letter_code
_entity_poly.pdbx_strand_id
1 'polypeptide(L)'
;MKHRLLRVSMVAALALGMGAIAASPGGAAAPVQKCAHVKGAATLTPGLTTIKHNQVVNAKGTLTTCTPTKTTGGSGTINATIKLANGSCQGLVGGGQKLAGTAKTTWKNKKTSSYSLVFTTGKGSAATVATITGKVTAGVFLGHKVSAQIKITQKAGQNCTPGHAVKNITFVNTKPWQIV
;
A
#
# COMPACT_ATOMS: atom_id res chain seq x y z
N MET A 1 2.20 90.52 15.02
CA MET A 1 1.29 89.86 14.14
C MET A 1 1.76 88.43 14.03
N LYS A 2 1.04 87.47 14.64
CA LYS A 2 1.48 86.09 14.84
C LYS A 2 0.59 85.21 14.01
N HIS A 3 1.16 84.58 12.95
CA HIS A 3 0.47 83.56 12.13
C HIS A 3 0.64 82.21 12.81
N ARG A 4 -0.45 81.59 13.24
CA ARG A 4 -0.52 80.21 13.70
C ARG A 4 -0.78 79.30 12.50
N LEU A 5 0.17 78.42 12.17
CA LEU A 5 0.01 77.34 11.21
C LEU A 5 -0.71 76.17 11.86
N LEU A 6 -1.87 75.81 11.33
CA LEU A 6 -2.64 74.64 11.69
C LEU A 6 -1.98 73.41 11.03
N ARG A 7 -1.49 72.47 11.80
CA ARG A 7 -1.06 71.17 11.31
C ARG A 7 -2.25 70.22 11.33
N VAL A 8 -2.71 69.82 10.17
CA VAL A 8 -3.69 68.74 10.00
C VAL A 8 -2.93 67.43 9.95
N SER A 9 -3.11 66.61 10.97
CA SER A 9 -2.60 65.23 11.00
C SER A 9 -3.62 64.30 10.38
N MET A 10 -3.30 63.78 9.19
CA MET A 10 -4.04 62.65 8.61
C MET A 10 -3.59 61.34 9.27
N VAL A 11 -4.47 60.74 10.01
CA VAL A 11 -4.31 59.37 10.51
C VAL A 11 -4.84 58.40 9.44
N ALA A 12 -3.95 57.76 8.74
CA ALA A 12 -4.30 56.67 7.80
C ALA A 12 -4.50 55.39 8.60
N ALA A 13 -5.73 54.96 8.74
CA ALA A 13 -6.07 53.67 9.32
C ALA A 13 -5.78 52.54 8.29
N LEU A 14 -4.67 51.81 8.50
CA LEU A 14 -4.43 50.57 7.80
C LEU A 14 -5.33 49.46 8.39
N ALA A 15 -6.42 49.14 7.70
CA ALA A 15 -7.20 47.95 7.98
C ALA A 15 -6.41 46.71 7.46
N LEU A 16 -5.73 46.01 8.37
CA LEU A 16 -5.16 44.69 8.13
C LEU A 16 -6.30 43.70 7.98
N GLY A 17 -6.72 43.42 6.77
CA GLY A 17 -7.61 42.33 6.40
C GLY A 17 -6.90 40.99 6.68
N MET A 18 -7.16 40.36 7.83
CA MET A 18 -6.83 38.97 8.08
C MET A 18 -7.70 38.10 7.18
N GLY A 19 -7.19 37.81 5.97
CA GLY A 19 -7.75 36.78 5.12
C GLY A 19 -7.60 35.44 5.83
N ALA A 20 -8.69 34.90 6.34
CA ALA A 20 -8.76 33.52 6.81
C ALA A 20 -8.48 32.63 5.59
N ILE A 21 -7.26 32.06 5.53
CA ILE A 21 -6.93 31.01 4.58
C ILE A 21 -7.74 29.79 5.06
N ALA A 22 -8.91 29.56 4.46
CA ALA A 22 -9.65 28.33 4.65
C ALA A 22 -8.73 27.19 4.18
N ALA A 23 -8.17 26.42 5.13
CA ALA A 23 -7.45 25.20 4.83
C ALA A 23 -8.43 24.27 4.13
N SER A 24 -8.27 24.09 2.81
CA SER A 24 -9.01 23.10 2.07
C SER A 24 -8.81 21.75 2.75
N PRO A 25 -9.88 20.97 3.04
CA PRO A 25 -9.74 19.63 3.56
C PRO A 25 -8.84 18.87 2.59
N GLY A 26 -7.70 18.37 3.09
CA GLY A 26 -6.65 17.74 2.29
C GLY A 26 -7.21 16.59 1.47
N GLY A 27 -7.60 16.85 0.25
CA GLY A 27 -7.98 15.83 -0.72
C GLY A 27 -6.82 14.85 -0.86
N ALA A 28 -7.10 13.56 -0.74
CA ALA A 28 -6.09 12.53 -0.97
C ALA A 28 -5.45 12.76 -2.35
N ALA A 29 -4.13 12.83 -2.40
CA ALA A 29 -3.40 13.05 -3.65
C ALA A 29 -3.82 11.99 -4.68
N ALA A 30 -4.10 12.44 -5.90
CA ALA A 30 -4.46 11.53 -6.98
C ALA A 30 -3.30 10.53 -7.22
N PRO A 31 -3.59 9.24 -7.46
CA PRO A 31 -2.55 8.25 -7.67
C PRO A 31 -1.77 8.55 -8.96
N VAL A 32 -0.44 8.53 -8.86
CA VAL A 32 0.45 8.66 -10.04
C VAL A 32 0.44 7.39 -10.88
N GLN A 33 0.02 6.26 -10.31
CA GLN A 33 -0.22 5.00 -10.99
C GLN A 33 -1.31 4.20 -10.28
N LYS A 34 -2.27 3.69 -11.03
CA LYS A 34 -3.36 2.83 -10.52
C LYS A 34 -3.50 1.61 -11.42
N CYS A 35 -3.41 0.41 -10.84
CA CYS A 35 -3.70 -0.84 -11.55
C CYS A 35 -5.02 -1.42 -11.01
N ALA A 36 -6.01 -1.60 -11.88
CA ALA A 36 -7.34 -2.03 -11.49
C ALA A 36 -7.34 -3.49 -11.00
N HIS A 37 -6.53 -4.34 -11.61
CA HIS A 37 -6.50 -5.77 -11.30
C HIS A 37 -5.12 -6.21 -10.83
N VAL A 38 -5.10 -6.95 -9.74
CA VAL A 38 -3.94 -7.66 -9.20
C VAL A 38 -4.36 -9.10 -8.92
N LYS A 39 -3.66 -10.07 -9.47
CA LYS A 39 -3.90 -11.50 -9.20
C LYS A 39 -2.59 -12.25 -9.15
N GLY A 40 -2.56 -13.31 -8.36
CA GLY A 40 -1.35 -14.11 -8.27
C GLY A 40 -1.47 -15.29 -7.32
N ALA A 41 -0.33 -15.90 -7.06
CA ALA A 41 -0.18 -17.00 -6.13
C ALA A 41 1.05 -16.79 -5.24
N ALA A 42 1.06 -17.43 -4.09
CA ALA A 42 2.21 -17.43 -3.21
C ALA A 42 2.44 -18.84 -2.63
N THR A 43 3.71 -19.13 -2.36
CA THR A 43 4.16 -20.32 -1.65
C THR A 43 4.66 -19.92 -0.27
N LEU A 44 4.36 -20.74 0.73
CA LEU A 44 4.79 -20.59 2.10
C LEU A 44 5.75 -21.73 2.45
N THR A 45 6.93 -21.39 2.95
CA THR A 45 7.94 -22.36 3.32
C THR A 45 8.34 -22.15 4.78
N PRO A 46 8.23 -23.18 5.62
CA PRO A 46 7.84 -24.59 5.38
C PRO A 46 6.33 -24.82 5.16
N GLY A 47 5.47 -23.88 5.38
CA GLY A 47 4.02 -23.95 5.32
C GLY A 47 3.37 -23.74 6.70
N LEU A 48 2.16 -23.16 6.70
CA LEU A 48 1.44 -22.88 7.94
C LEU A 48 0.79 -24.12 8.51
N THR A 49 1.01 -24.35 9.78
CA THR A 49 0.39 -25.38 10.60
C THR A 49 -0.21 -24.76 11.85
N THR A 50 -0.72 -25.55 12.76
CA THR A 50 -1.13 -25.11 14.10
C THR A 50 0.08 -24.70 14.96
N ILE A 51 1.27 -25.23 14.66
CA ILE A 51 2.51 -24.93 15.36
C ILE A 51 3.13 -23.66 14.76
N LYS A 52 3.66 -22.80 15.64
CA LYS A 52 4.33 -21.56 15.23
C LYS A 52 5.72 -21.83 14.64
N HIS A 53 5.96 -21.36 13.43
CA HIS A 53 7.26 -21.42 12.78
C HIS A 53 7.56 -20.11 12.05
N ASN A 54 8.84 -19.82 11.84
CA ASN A 54 9.24 -18.79 10.91
C ASN A 54 8.94 -19.24 9.49
N GLN A 55 8.24 -18.40 8.74
CA GLN A 55 7.80 -18.67 7.39
C GLN A 55 8.42 -17.64 6.42
N VAL A 56 8.68 -18.10 5.21
CA VAL A 56 8.95 -17.22 4.08
C VAL A 56 7.81 -17.39 3.07
N VAL A 57 7.19 -16.29 2.72
CA VAL A 57 6.13 -16.25 1.71
C VAL A 57 6.72 -15.64 0.44
N ASN A 58 6.78 -16.42 -0.63
CA ASN A 58 7.20 -15.96 -1.94
C ASN A 58 5.97 -15.84 -2.84
N ALA A 59 5.64 -14.62 -3.24
CA ALA A 59 4.48 -14.31 -4.04
C ALA A 59 4.87 -13.86 -5.45
N LYS A 60 4.12 -14.33 -6.45
CA LYS A 60 4.19 -13.88 -7.84
C LYS A 60 2.82 -13.47 -8.32
N GLY A 61 2.72 -12.34 -8.98
CA GLY A 61 1.45 -11.82 -9.46
C GLY A 61 1.58 -10.96 -10.70
N THR A 62 0.43 -10.60 -11.24
CA THR A 62 0.29 -9.70 -12.38
C THR A 62 -0.52 -8.47 -11.97
N LEU A 63 -0.11 -7.33 -12.49
CA LEU A 63 -0.79 -6.04 -12.40
C LEU A 63 -1.31 -5.73 -13.80
N THR A 64 -2.60 -5.50 -13.96
CA THR A 64 -3.18 -5.20 -15.27
C THR A 64 -4.12 -4.01 -15.20
N THR A 65 -4.45 -3.46 -16.38
CA THR A 65 -5.26 -2.23 -16.49
C THR A 65 -4.66 -1.10 -15.66
N CYS A 66 -3.35 -0.88 -15.86
CA CYS A 66 -2.61 0.14 -15.13
C CYS A 66 -2.66 1.48 -15.88
N THR A 67 -3.12 2.53 -15.21
CA THR A 67 -3.21 3.89 -15.75
C THR A 67 -2.45 4.88 -14.85
N PRO A 68 -1.76 5.87 -15.44
CA PRO A 68 -1.51 6.09 -16.89
C PRO A 68 -0.56 5.03 -17.48
N THR A 69 -0.72 4.71 -18.77
CA THR A 69 0.08 3.68 -19.45
C THR A 69 1.49 4.12 -19.83
N LYS A 70 1.71 5.43 -19.98
CA LYS A 70 2.98 6.03 -20.44
C LYS A 70 4.20 5.54 -19.65
N THR A 71 4.08 5.41 -18.33
CA THR A 71 5.20 5.06 -17.45
C THR A 71 5.40 3.56 -17.32
N THR A 72 4.35 2.76 -17.47
CA THR A 72 4.36 1.32 -17.15
C THR A 72 4.06 0.41 -18.35
N GLY A 73 3.52 0.97 -19.44
CA GLY A 73 2.99 0.19 -20.55
C GLY A 73 1.66 -0.50 -20.23
N GLY A 74 0.97 -0.11 -19.15
CA GLY A 74 -0.38 -0.57 -18.80
C GLY A 74 -0.45 -1.86 -17.99
N SER A 75 0.67 -2.52 -17.72
CA SER A 75 0.73 -3.76 -16.94
C SER A 75 2.12 -4.03 -16.36
N GLY A 76 2.23 -5.01 -15.46
CA GLY A 76 3.49 -5.47 -14.89
C GLY A 76 3.38 -6.83 -14.22
N THR A 77 4.53 -7.43 -13.92
CA THR A 77 4.64 -8.61 -13.06
C THR A 77 5.28 -8.20 -11.74
N ILE A 78 4.75 -8.70 -10.64
CA ILE A 78 5.24 -8.40 -9.28
C ILE A 78 5.73 -9.69 -8.63
N ASN A 79 6.92 -9.65 -8.03
CA ASN A 79 7.46 -10.68 -7.15
C ASN A 79 7.64 -10.07 -5.78
N ALA A 80 7.20 -10.75 -4.73
CA ALA A 80 7.32 -10.30 -3.35
C ALA A 80 7.84 -11.41 -2.45
N THR A 81 8.62 -11.03 -1.44
CA THR A 81 9.09 -11.91 -0.37
C THR A 81 8.69 -11.29 0.96
N ILE A 82 7.95 -12.05 1.78
CA ILE A 82 7.44 -11.61 3.07
C ILE A 82 7.99 -12.58 4.12
N LYS A 83 8.53 -12.03 5.21
CA LYS A 83 8.98 -12.83 6.35
C LYS A 83 7.89 -12.79 7.43
N LEU A 84 7.43 -13.95 7.83
CA LEU A 84 6.42 -14.13 8.87
C LEU A 84 7.08 -14.82 10.06
N ALA A 85 7.44 -14.09 11.09
CA ALA A 85 7.94 -14.63 12.34
C ALA A 85 6.82 -15.31 13.11
N ASN A 86 7.08 -16.51 13.64
CA ASN A 86 6.11 -17.29 14.44
C ASN A 86 4.76 -17.48 13.73
N GLY A 87 4.77 -17.68 12.41
CA GLY A 87 3.59 -17.90 11.62
C GLY A 87 2.88 -19.19 11.99
N SER A 88 1.57 -19.11 12.23
CA SER A 88 0.69 -20.26 12.37
C SER A 88 -0.67 -19.93 11.78
N CYS A 89 -1.46 -20.96 11.53
CA CYS A 89 -2.82 -20.74 11.01
C CYS A 89 -3.70 -19.95 11.98
N GLN A 90 -3.62 -20.23 13.27
CA GLN A 90 -4.34 -19.48 14.30
C GLN A 90 -3.89 -18.02 14.36
N GLY A 91 -2.58 -17.76 14.20
CA GLY A 91 -2.04 -16.41 14.16
C GLY A 91 -2.60 -15.60 13.00
N LEU A 92 -2.77 -16.21 11.83
CA LEU A 92 -3.38 -15.54 10.66
C LEU A 92 -4.87 -15.26 10.87
N VAL A 93 -5.62 -16.23 11.40
CA VAL A 93 -7.07 -16.09 11.67
C VAL A 93 -7.34 -15.11 12.82
N GLY A 94 -6.49 -15.11 13.86
CA GLY A 94 -6.55 -14.13 14.95
C GLY A 94 -6.36 -12.69 14.51
N GLY A 95 -5.68 -12.48 13.39
CA GLY A 95 -5.64 -11.28 12.59
C GLY A 95 -4.90 -10.08 13.18
N GLY A 96 -4.84 -9.04 12.38
CA GLY A 96 -4.17 -7.78 12.75
C GLY A 96 -2.64 -7.86 12.74
N GLN A 97 -2.05 -8.95 12.23
CA GLN A 97 -0.60 -9.09 12.13
C GLN A 97 -0.04 -8.13 11.06
N LYS A 98 1.06 -7.48 11.41
CA LYS A 98 1.83 -6.67 10.48
C LYS A 98 3.06 -7.46 10.03
N LEU A 99 3.16 -7.72 8.75
CA LEU A 99 4.22 -8.51 8.14
C LEU A 99 5.04 -7.61 7.23
N ALA A 100 6.33 -7.51 7.47
CA ALA A 100 7.23 -6.77 6.59
C ALA A 100 7.63 -7.64 5.39
N GLY A 101 7.75 -7.00 4.24
CA GLY A 101 8.19 -7.65 3.02
C GLY A 101 8.82 -6.69 2.03
N THR A 102 9.44 -7.25 1.03
CA THR A 102 9.96 -6.53 -0.14
C THR A 102 9.28 -7.03 -1.40
N ALA A 103 9.16 -6.18 -2.39
CA ALA A 103 8.66 -6.59 -3.69
C ALA A 103 9.39 -5.86 -4.82
N LYS A 104 9.33 -6.45 -6.01
CA LYS A 104 9.81 -5.85 -7.25
C LYS A 104 8.77 -6.06 -8.34
N THR A 105 8.36 -4.97 -8.98
CA THR A 105 7.55 -5.01 -10.20
C THR A 105 8.45 -4.79 -11.41
N THR A 106 8.29 -5.66 -12.42
CA THR A 106 8.80 -5.41 -13.76
C THR A 106 7.61 -5.02 -14.63
N TRP A 107 7.62 -3.78 -15.11
CA TRP A 107 6.57 -3.22 -15.95
C TRP A 107 6.69 -3.72 -17.39
N LYS A 108 5.61 -3.67 -18.16
CA LYS A 108 5.57 -4.11 -19.57
C LYS A 108 6.64 -3.42 -20.43
N ASN A 109 6.95 -2.16 -20.15
CA ASN A 109 8.01 -1.38 -20.82
C ASN A 109 9.44 -1.69 -20.31
N LYS A 110 9.63 -2.79 -19.56
CA LYS A 110 10.90 -3.25 -18.97
C LYS A 110 11.46 -2.40 -17.83
N LYS A 111 10.85 -1.28 -17.49
CA LYS A 111 11.22 -0.51 -16.28
C LYS A 111 10.86 -1.30 -15.03
N THR A 112 11.49 -0.99 -13.90
CA THR A 112 11.25 -1.67 -12.63
C THR A 112 10.92 -0.71 -11.52
N SER A 113 10.21 -1.21 -10.50
CA SER A 113 9.99 -0.54 -9.22
C SER A 113 10.24 -1.54 -8.10
N SER A 114 11.04 -1.18 -7.11
CA SER A 114 11.24 -1.97 -5.90
C SER A 114 10.49 -1.33 -4.73
N TYR A 115 10.02 -2.15 -3.80
CA TYR A 115 9.15 -1.71 -2.70
C TYR A 115 9.62 -2.27 -1.36
N SER A 116 9.43 -1.46 -0.32
CA SER A 116 9.29 -1.94 1.06
C SER A 116 7.81 -1.93 1.41
N LEU A 117 7.27 -3.07 1.81
CA LEU A 117 5.84 -3.27 2.02
C LEU A 117 5.54 -3.75 3.44
N VAL A 118 4.37 -3.38 3.93
CA VAL A 118 3.76 -3.91 5.15
C VAL A 118 2.41 -4.50 4.76
N PHE A 119 2.21 -5.76 5.10
CA PHE A 119 0.96 -6.49 4.94
C PHE A 119 0.27 -6.55 6.30
N THR A 120 -0.95 -6.04 6.40
CA THR A 120 -1.76 -6.12 7.62
C THR A 120 -2.94 -7.04 7.36
N THR A 121 -3.00 -8.17 8.03
CA THR A 121 -4.11 -9.13 7.90
C THR A 121 -5.36 -8.62 8.61
N GLY A 122 -6.53 -8.88 8.05
CA GLY A 122 -7.82 -8.63 8.70
C GLY A 122 -8.01 -9.54 9.92
N LYS A 123 -9.02 -9.27 10.73
CA LYS A 123 -9.38 -10.06 11.93
C LYS A 123 -10.63 -10.89 11.70
N GLY A 124 -10.74 -12.03 12.36
CA GLY A 124 -11.92 -12.90 12.31
C GLY A 124 -12.27 -13.33 10.88
N SER A 125 -13.53 -13.18 10.47
CA SER A 125 -14.01 -13.50 9.12
C SER A 125 -13.31 -12.71 8.01
N ALA A 126 -12.72 -11.56 8.33
CA ALA A 126 -11.90 -10.76 7.40
C ALA A 126 -10.43 -11.21 7.35
N ALA A 127 -10.03 -12.27 8.04
CA ALA A 127 -8.64 -12.77 8.07
C ALA A 127 -8.11 -13.15 6.67
N THR A 128 -9.00 -13.44 5.72
CA THR A 128 -8.66 -13.71 4.32
C THR A 128 -8.32 -12.44 3.53
N VAL A 129 -8.48 -11.25 4.12
CA VAL A 129 -8.18 -9.96 3.48
C VAL A 129 -6.89 -9.39 4.09
N ALA A 130 -5.98 -8.94 3.24
CA ALA A 130 -4.79 -8.23 3.66
C ALA A 130 -4.73 -6.84 3.03
N THR A 131 -4.47 -5.83 3.85
CA THR A 131 -4.15 -4.48 3.41
C THR A 131 -2.64 -4.38 3.21
N ILE A 132 -2.24 -3.85 2.07
CA ILE A 132 -0.84 -3.64 1.70
C ILE A 132 -0.59 -2.14 1.72
N THR A 133 0.43 -1.73 2.45
CA THR A 133 0.94 -0.35 2.45
C THR A 133 2.45 -0.37 2.30
N GLY A 134 3.04 0.73 1.84
CA GLY A 134 4.49 0.79 1.71
C GLY A 134 5.00 1.98 0.93
N LYS A 135 6.24 1.85 0.46
CA LYS A 135 6.95 2.89 -0.27
C LYS A 135 7.76 2.27 -1.40
N VAL A 136 7.85 2.97 -2.52
CA VAL A 136 8.79 2.64 -3.60
C VAL A 136 10.18 3.05 -3.18
N THR A 137 11.11 2.10 -3.13
CA THR A 137 12.49 2.28 -2.66
C THR A 137 13.51 2.40 -3.78
N ALA A 138 13.16 1.98 -5.01
CA ALA A 138 14.02 2.13 -6.18
C ALA A 138 13.21 2.06 -7.49
N GLY A 139 13.78 2.58 -8.57
CA GLY A 139 13.21 2.54 -9.91
C GLY A 139 12.17 3.62 -10.17
N VAL A 140 11.23 3.34 -11.10
CA VAL A 140 10.16 4.30 -11.39
C VAL A 140 9.26 4.45 -10.18
N PHE A 141 8.77 5.67 -9.95
CA PHE A 141 7.99 6.08 -8.77
C PHE A 141 8.76 6.09 -7.45
N LEU A 142 10.12 6.15 -7.47
CA LEU A 142 10.93 6.26 -6.25
C LEU A 142 10.35 7.30 -5.27
N GLY A 143 10.21 6.92 -4.01
CA GLY A 143 9.73 7.80 -2.94
C GLY A 143 8.22 7.82 -2.77
N HIS A 144 7.44 7.39 -3.76
CA HIS A 144 5.98 7.34 -3.69
C HIS A 144 5.47 6.26 -2.73
N LYS A 145 4.32 6.52 -2.12
CA LYS A 145 3.63 5.55 -1.26
C LYS A 145 2.87 4.53 -2.10
N VAL A 146 2.67 3.35 -1.54
CA VAL A 146 1.91 2.26 -2.18
C VAL A 146 0.78 1.83 -1.27
N SER A 147 -0.37 1.56 -1.86
CA SER A 147 -1.52 0.95 -1.17
C SER A 147 -2.26 -0.02 -2.06
N ALA A 148 -2.76 -1.10 -1.47
CA ALA A 148 -3.66 -2.07 -2.10
C ALA A 148 -4.40 -2.86 -1.03
N GLN A 149 -5.42 -3.60 -1.44
CA GLN A 149 -6.05 -4.61 -0.60
C GLN A 149 -6.27 -5.86 -1.43
N ILE A 150 -5.95 -7.01 -0.86
CA ILE A 150 -6.08 -8.31 -1.53
C ILE A 150 -6.94 -9.26 -0.69
N LYS A 151 -7.70 -10.11 -1.35
CA LYS A 151 -8.32 -11.30 -0.76
C LYS A 151 -7.43 -12.50 -1.02
N ILE A 152 -7.15 -13.26 0.03
CA ILE A 152 -6.32 -14.46 0.01
C ILE A 152 -7.23 -15.68 0.07
N THR A 153 -6.95 -16.68 -0.77
CA THR A 153 -7.66 -17.95 -0.80
C THR A 153 -6.65 -19.08 -0.71
N GLN A 154 -6.90 -20.01 0.19
CA GLN A 154 -6.09 -21.23 0.33
C GLN A 154 -6.40 -22.20 -0.81
N LYS A 155 -5.41 -22.97 -1.21
CA LYS A 155 -5.64 -24.08 -2.16
C LYS A 155 -6.48 -25.17 -1.50
N ALA A 156 -7.39 -25.78 -2.26
CA ALA A 156 -8.20 -26.90 -1.78
C ALA A 156 -7.33 -28.04 -1.20
N GLY A 157 -7.81 -28.68 -0.14
CA GLY A 157 -7.11 -29.76 0.57
C GLY A 157 -6.05 -29.28 1.58
N GLN A 158 -5.84 -27.99 1.76
CA GLN A 158 -4.94 -27.41 2.76
C GLN A 158 -5.79 -26.74 3.85
N ASN A 159 -5.74 -27.27 5.07
CA ASN A 159 -6.67 -26.86 6.16
C ASN A 159 -5.98 -26.65 7.50
N CYS A 160 -4.64 -26.55 7.52
CA CYS A 160 -3.87 -26.32 8.75
C CYS A 160 -3.85 -27.47 9.75
N THR A 161 -4.40 -28.61 9.43
CA THR A 161 -4.27 -29.81 10.29
C THR A 161 -2.90 -30.46 10.09
N PRO A 162 -2.44 -31.31 11.03
CA PRO A 162 -1.23 -32.09 10.85
C PRO A 162 -1.24 -32.84 9.52
N GLY A 163 -0.16 -32.75 8.75
CA GLY A 163 -0.06 -33.32 7.40
C GLY A 163 -0.69 -32.49 6.27
N HIS A 164 -1.54 -31.50 6.57
CA HIS A 164 -2.23 -30.64 5.59
C HIS A 164 -1.87 -29.15 5.75
N ALA A 165 -0.58 -28.85 5.90
CA ALA A 165 -0.06 -27.50 6.01
C ALA A 165 -0.48 -26.61 4.83
N VAL A 166 -0.78 -25.34 5.08
CA VAL A 166 -1.05 -24.36 4.03
C VAL A 166 0.28 -23.95 3.43
N LYS A 167 0.57 -24.47 2.25
CA LYS A 167 1.80 -24.19 1.46
C LYS A 167 1.54 -23.29 0.27
N ASN A 168 0.32 -23.26 -0.25
CA ASN A 168 -0.04 -22.52 -1.44
C ASN A 168 -1.30 -21.72 -1.23
N ILE A 169 -1.24 -20.46 -1.61
CA ILE A 169 -2.38 -19.54 -1.59
C ILE A 169 -2.48 -18.83 -2.93
N THR A 170 -3.68 -18.39 -3.27
CA THR A 170 -3.93 -17.46 -4.36
C THR A 170 -4.42 -16.14 -3.80
N PHE A 171 -4.27 -15.07 -4.56
CA PHE A 171 -4.79 -13.77 -4.17
C PHE A 171 -5.33 -12.99 -5.37
N VAL A 172 -6.34 -12.19 -5.09
CA VAL A 172 -6.90 -11.19 -6.00
C VAL A 172 -7.12 -9.90 -5.25
N ASN A 173 -7.04 -8.77 -5.93
CA ASN A 173 -7.31 -7.50 -5.25
C ASN A 173 -8.80 -7.29 -4.98
N THR A 174 -9.09 -6.64 -3.85
CA THR A 174 -10.40 -6.07 -3.50
C THR A 174 -10.40 -4.55 -3.60
N LYS A 175 -9.20 -3.94 -3.49
CA LYS A 175 -8.96 -2.53 -3.84
C LYS A 175 -7.80 -2.44 -4.82
N PRO A 176 -7.81 -1.47 -5.74
CA PRO A 176 -6.73 -1.28 -6.72
C PRO A 176 -5.36 -1.17 -6.06
N TRP A 177 -4.33 -1.59 -6.78
CA TRP A 177 -2.95 -1.24 -6.47
C TRP A 177 -2.73 0.21 -6.88
N GLN A 178 -2.33 1.05 -5.94
CA GLN A 178 -2.12 2.47 -6.15
C GLN A 178 -0.71 2.88 -5.70
N ILE A 179 -0.11 3.77 -6.48
CA ILE A 179 1.12 4.48 -6.15
C ILE A 179 0.74 5.96 -6.10
N VAL A 180 0.93 6.61 -4.95
CA VAL A 180 0.52 8.00 -4.68
C VAL A 180 1.70 8.84 -4.21
#